data_0b2a20dc5a1b4064ccf7c46820467f41
#
_entry.id   0b2a20dc5a1b4064ccf7c46820467f41
#
_cell.length_a   1.000
_cell.length_b   1.000
_cell.length_c   1.000
_cell.angle_alpha   90.00
_cell.angle_beta   90.00
_cell.angle_gamma   90.00
#
_symmetry.space_group_name_H-M   'P 1'
#
loop_
_entity.id
_entity.type
_entity.pdbx_description
1 polymer ?
#
loop_
_entity_poly.entity_id
_entity_poly.type
_entity_poly.pdbx_seq_one_letter_code
_entity_poly.pdbx_strand_id
1 'polypeptide(L)'
;LTTLTSYIGGMTWGWTGVRGTWTGEKADKSMELMASRLNVNWTAITLGAMQDHPQATEIRYTEEPTVTDEEVRSAIRKAKELGLQVVLKPVVNCANGTWRAHINFFDVDVPCEPKWSEWFASYTAFIVHYARIAEETGCEMLCIGCEMVQTDRREQEWRNLISEVRKVYSGIITYNCDKYQEGNVKWWDAVDIISSSGYYPIDNWEEQLDRIERVVAAHNKPFFFMEAGCPSREGSPNLPNDWGLAGAPSEEAQRSFYEAMFSACDKRDWVGGFMLWDWPARLYEESDASANDDYCMFGKQAESTVRAYYTFKTNQPVKGAAGK
;
A
#
# COMPACT_ATOMS: atom_id res chain seq x y z
N LEU A 1 1.13 23.89 -0.84
CA LEU A 1 1.19 22.43 -0.70
C LEU A 1 2.64 21.97 -0.54
N THR A 2 2.89 21.10 0.45
CA THR A 2 4.18 20.45 0.62
C THR A 2 4.29 19.30 -0.37
N THR A 3 5.40 19.22 -1.11
CA THR A 3 5.66 18.16 -2.08
C THR A 3 6.83 17.29 -1.62
N LEU A 4 6.87 16.04 -2.08
CA LEU A 4 8.01 15.17 -1.84
C LEU A 4 9.23 15.66 -2.62
N THR A 5 10.41 15.48 -2.02
CA THR A 5 11.68 15.86 -2.65
C THR A 5 12.12 14.91 -3.75
N SER A 6 11.57 13.69 -3.77
CA SER A 6 11.77 12.71 -4.85
C SER A 6 10.48 11.96 -5.13
N TYR A 7 10.27 11.58 -6.39
CA TYR A 7 9.07 10.87 -6.82
C TYR A 7 9.10 9.42 -6.37
N ILE A 8 7.95 8.91 -5.91
CA ILE A 8 7.78 7.50 -5.54
C ILE A 8 7.22 6.75 -6.76
N GLY A 9 8.08 6.02 -7.46
CA GLY A 9 7.69 5.10 -8.53
C GLY A 9 7.77 3.67 -8.00
N GLY A 10 6.72 3.21 -7.33
CA GLY A 10 6.76 1.96 -6.58
C GLY A 10 5.80 0.89 -7.06
N MET A 11 6.02 -0.31 -6.55
CA MET A 11 5.16 -1.48 -6.76
C MET A 11 5.09 -2.27 -5.46
N THR A 12 3.89 -2.66 -5.07
CA THR A 12 3.67 -3.53 -3.90
C THR A 12 4.05 -4.96 -4.22
N TRP A 13 4.86 -5.57 -3.37
CA TRP A 13 5.36 -6.93 -3.53
C TRP A 13 4.95 -7.82 -2.36
N GLY A 14 4.56 -9.05 -2.68
CA GLY A 14 4.45 -10.13 -1.71
C GLY A 14 3.06 -10.41 -1.16
N TRP A 15 2.05 -9.61 -1.51
CA TRP A 15 0.68 -9.87 -1.05
C TRP A 15 0.21 -11.25 -1.50
N THR A 16 -0.69 -11.87 -0.73
CA THR A 16 -1.12 -13.25 -0.83
C THR A 16 -0.02 -14.29 -0.57
N GLY A 17 1.19 -13.84 -0.20
CA GLY A 17 2.27 -14.74 0.20
C GLY A 17 1.97 -15.44 1.51
N VAL A 18 2.05 -16.76 1.48
CA VAL A 18 1.96 -17.58 2.68
C VAL A 18 3.35 -17.98 3.15
N ARG A 19 3.45 -18.42 4.41
CA ARG A 19 4.71 -18.85 5.00
C ARG A 19 5.43 -19.85 4.09
N GLY A 20 6.71 -19.60 3.83
CA GLY A 20 7.54 -20.40 2.95
C GLY A 20 7.67 -19.89 1.51
N THR A 21 6.93 -18.83 1.12
CA THR A 21 6.90 -18.37 -0.28
C THR A 21 7.79 -17.16 -0.57
N TRP A 22 8.36 -16.49 0.45
CA TRP A 22 9.12 -15.26 0.27
C TRP A 22 10.62 -15.44 0.13
N THR A 23 11.12 -16.66 0.19
CA THR A 23 12.54 -16.97 0.03
C THR A 23 12.77 -17.96 -1.12
N GLY A 24 14.00 -18.02 -1.59
CA GLY A 24 14.42 -18.93 -2.66
C GLY A 24 14.35 -18.29 -4.06
N GLU A 25 14.72 -19.08 -5.05
CA GLU A 25 14.90 -18.61 -6.42
C GLU A 25 13.66 -17.93 -7.02
N LYS A 26 12.47 -18.48 -6.77
CA LYS A 26 11.23 -17.94 -7.34
C LYS A 26 10.92 -16.55 -6.77
N ALA A 27 11.06 -16.36 -5.47
CA ALA A 27 10.84 -15.07 -4.84
C ALA A 27 11.88 -14.03 -5.30
N ASP A 28 13.15 -14.41 -5.34
CA ASP A 28 14.24 -13.57 -5.82
C ASP A 28 13.99 -13.15 -7.28
N LYS A 29 13.66 -14.09 -8.13
CA LYS A 29 13.38 -13.84 -9.54
C LYS A 29 12.19 -12.90 -9.73
N SER A 30 11.14 -13.09 -8.94
CA SER A 30 9.96 -12.20 -8.96
C SER A 30 10.36 -10.75 -8.71
N MET A 31 11.13 -10.49 -7.65
CA MET A 31 11.54 -9.15 -7.29
C MET A 31 12.52 -8.54 -8.31
N GLU A 32 13.43 -9.33 -8.83
CA GLU A 32 14.35 -8.91 -9.90
C GLU A 32 13.59 -8.48 -11.16
N LEU A 33 12.57 -9.26 -11.55
CA LEU A 33 11.74 -8.93 -12.71
C LEU A 33 10.91 -7.66 -12.46
N MET A 34 10.35 -7.52 -11.26
CA MET A 34 9.63 -6.29 -10.88
C MET A 34 10.52 -5.06 -11.05
N ALA A 35 11.72 -5.11 -10.49
CA ALA A 35 12.66 -4.00 -10.53
C ALA A 35 13.09 -3.67 -11.96
N SER A 36 13.45 -4.69 -12.76
CA SER A 36 13.96 -4.49 -14.11
C SER A 36 12.88 -4.13 -15.14
N ARG A 37 11.67 -4.69 -15.00
CA ARG A 37 10.59 -4.48 -15.97
C ARG A 37 9.91 -3.11 -15.80
N LEU A 38 9.77 -2.64 -14.56
CA LEU A 38 8.99 -1.44 -14.25
C LEU A 38 9.84 -0.20 -13.99
N ASN A 39 11.14 -0.35 -13.82
CA ASN A 39 12.04 0.74 -13.44
C ASN A 39 11.58 1.45 -12.16
N VAL A 40 11.12 0.69 -11.18
CA VAL A 40 10.71 1.21 -9.87
C VAL A 40 11.92 1.71 -9.08
N ASN A 41 11.71 2.70 -8.22
CA ASN A 41 12.71 3.15 -7.24
C ASN A 41 12.30 2.81 -5.80
N TRP A 42 11.07 2.34 -5.61
CA TRP A 42 10.52 1.91 -4.33
C TRP A 42 9.77 0.60 -4.47
N THR A 43 9.68 -0.16 -3.39
CA THR A 43 8.71 -1.26 -3.27
C THR A 43 8.09 -1.24 -1.88
N ALA A 44 6.83 -1.63 -1.79
CA ALA A 44 6.19 -1.94 -0.52
C ALA A 44 6.20 -3.45 -0.32
N ILE A 45 6.77 -3.89 0.78
CA ILE A 45 6.74 -5.30 1.17
C ILE A 45 5.58 -5.46 2.14
N THR A 46 4.53 -6.15 1.69
CA THR A 46 3.29 -6.25 2.44
C THR A 46 3.01 -7.69 2.86
N LEU A 47 2.73 -7.86 4.13
CA LEU A 47 2.39 -9.15 4.73
C LEU A 47 1.01 -9.09 5.37
N GLY A 48 0.38 -10.24 5.54
CA GLY A 48 -0.93 -10.36 6.19
C GLY A 48 -0.85 -11.07 7.53
N ALA A 49 -1.35 -10.43 8.58
CA ALA A 49 -1.67 -11.04 9.86
C ALA A 49 -3.17 -11.32 9.91
N MET A 50 -3.62 -12.08 10.90
CA MET A 50 -4.99 -12.55 10.96
C MET A 50 -5.65 -12.23 12.31
N GLN A 51 -6.92 -11.82 12.26
CA GLN A 51 -7.85 -11.90 13.39
C GLN A 51 -9.09 -12.68 12.94
N ASP A 52 -9.79 -13.31 13.84
CA ASP A 52 -10.85 -14.28 13.47
C ASP A 52 -12.01 -13.62 12.71
N HIS A 53 -12.46 -12.46 13.16
CA HIS A 53 -13.57 -11.69 12.58
C HIS A 53 -13.44 -10.21 12.99
N PRO A 54 -14.28 -9.30 12.47
CA PRO A 54 -14.14 -7.87 12.75
C PRO A 54 -14.20 -7.44 14.21
N GLN A 55 -14.83 -8.22 15.09
CA GLN A 55 -14.92 -7.92 16.51
C GLN A 55 -13.94 -8.74 17.36
N ALA A 56 -13.02 -9.50 16.74
CA ALA A 56 -11.94 -10.17 17.45
C ALA A 56 -10.89 -9.15 17.88
N THR A 57 -10.29 -9.37 19.05
CA THR A 57 -9.30 -8.46 19.62
C THR A 57 -7.89 -9.02 19.63
N GLU A 58 -7.73 -10.27 19.22
CA GLU A 58 -6.41 -10.91 19.10
C GLU A 58 -5.94 -10.94 17.65
N ILE A 59 -4.76 -10.41 17.41
CA ILE A 59 -4.11 -10.42 16.09
C ILE A 59 -2.96 -11.42 16.14
N ARG A 60 -2.98 -12.40 15.22
CA ARG A 60 -2.00 -13.47 15.12
C ARG A 60 -1.08 -13.22 13.93
N TYR A 61 0.22 -13.22 14.16
CA TYR A 61 1.23 -12.99 13.14
C TYR A 61 2.50 -13.85 13.32
N THR A 62 2.53 -14.70 14.37
CA THR A 62 3.68 -15.57 14.66
C THR A 62 3.49 -16.99 14.15
N GLU A 63 2.41 -17.25 13.45
CA GLU A 63 2.02 -18.56 12.94
C GLU A 63 1.52 -18.48 11.50
N GLU A 64 1.35 -19.64 10.86
CA GLU A 64 0.75 -19.69 9.53
C GLU A 64 -0.64 -19.03 9.52
N PRO A 65 -1.03 -18.37 8.43
CA PRO A 65 -0.32 -18.27 7.14
C PRO A 65 0.73 -17.14 7.05
N THR A 66 0.88 -16.34 8.09
CA THR A 66 1.80 -15.19 8.07
C THR A 66 3.25 -15.64 7.81
N VAL A 67 3.92 -14.97 6.89
CA VAL A 67 5.34 -15.19 6.61
C VAL A 67 6.17 -14.97 7.86
N THR A 68 7.30 -15.66 7.95
CA THR A 68 8.19 -15.53 9.12
C THR A 68 8.93 -14.20 9.10
N ASP A 69 9.44 -13.79 10.27
CA ASP A 69 10.29 -12.60 10.37
C ASP A 69 11.52 -12.72 9.48
N GLU A 70 12.11 -13.90 9.35
CA GLU A 70 13.25 -14.14 8.47
C GLU A 70 12.88 -13.97 7.00
N GLU A 71 11.68 -14.37 6.60
CA GLU A 71 11.17 -14.11 5.26
C GLU A 71 11.02 -12.61 5.01
N VAL A 72 10.51 -11.87 5.99
CA VAL A 72 10.39 -10.40 5.90
C VAL A 72 11.77 -9.76 5.75
N ARG A 73 12.73 -10.14 6.60
CA ARG A 73 14.10 -9.62 6.52
C ARG A 73 14.77 -9.96 5.18
N SER A 74 14.55 -11.18 4.69
CA SER A 74 15.08 -11.63 3.40
C SER A 74 14.55 -10.79 2.24
N ALA A 75 13.24 -10.53 2.22
CA ALA A 75 12.61 -9.72 1.17
C ALA A 75 13.12 -8.27 1.21
N ILE A 76 13.24 -7.68 2.39
CA ILE A 76 13.78 -6.31 2.55
C ILE A 76 15.23 -6.27 2.07
N ARG A 77 16.05 -7.24 2.45
CA ARG A 77 17.45 -7.33 2.01
C ARG A 77 17.55 -7.41 0.49
N LYS A 78 16.73 -8.25 -0.13
CA LYS A 78 16.72 -8.38 -1.59
C LYS A 78 16.34 -7.07 -2.28
N ALA A 79 15.32 -6.38 -1.78
CA ALA A 79 14.92 -5.08 -2.31
C ALA A 79 16.06 -4.06 -2.21
N LYS A 80 16.75 -4.01 -1.08
CA LYS A 80 17.90 -3.12 -0.87
C LYS A 80 19.07 -3.47 -1.80
N GLU A 81 19.37 -4.74 -2.01
CA GLU A 81 20.40 -5.19 -2.96
C GLU A 81 20.09 -4.73 -4.39
N LEU A 82 18.82 -4.64 -4.74
CA LEU A 82 18.36 -4.13 -6.04
C LEU A 82 18.34 -2.60 -6.12
N GLY A 83 18.74 -1.90 -5.07
CA GLY A 83 18.77 -0.44 -5.01
C GLY A 83 17.43 0.22 -4.74
N LEU A 84 16.45 -0.53 -4.25
CA LEU A 84 15.11 -0.01 -3.98
C LEU A 84 15.01 0.57 -2.57
N GLN A 85 14.24 1.64 -2.43
CA GLN A 85 13.74 2.09 -1.14
C GLN A 85 12.53 1.24 -0.75
N VAL A 86 12.32 1.03 0.54
CA VAL A 86 11.35 0.05 1.02
C VAL A 86 10.34 0.67 1.98
N VAL A 87 9.06 0.41 1.71
CA VAL A 87 7.98 0.55 2.70
C VAL A 87 7.70 -0.84 3.27
N LEU A 88 7.72 -0.99 4.59
CA LEU A 88 7.18 -2.19 5.23
C LEU A 88 5.72 -1.93 5.57
N LYS A 89 4.83 -2.81 5.08
CA LYS A 89 3.38 -2.63 5.21
C LYS A 89 2.72 -3.88 5.80
N PRO A 90 2.69 -4.00 7.14
CA PRO A 90 1.96 -5.09 7.78
C PRO A 90 0.46 -4.79 7.78
N VAL A 91 -0.35 -5.77 7.35
CA VAL A 91 -1.80 -5.63 7.18
C VAL A 91 -2.51 -6.72 7.98
N VAL A 92 -3.60 -6.37 8.65
CA VAL A 92 -4.45 -7.35 9.31
C VAL A 92 -5.64 -7.71 8.41
N ASN A 93 -5.97 -9.01 8.35
CA ASN A 93 -7.14 -9.53 7.66
C ASN A 93 -8.03 -10.29 8.64
N CYS A 94 -9.32 -10.36 8.34
CA CYS A 94 -10.25 -11.19 9.09
C CYS A 94 -10.29 -12.60 8.47
N ALA A 95 -10.09 -13.63 9.29
CA ALA A 95 -10.04 -15.01 8.84
C ALA A 95 -11.39 -15.50 8.27
N ASN A 96 -12.48 -14.86 8.68
CA ASN A 96 -13.82 -15.18 8.16
C ASN A 96 -14.12 -14.56 6.80
N GLY A 97 -13.16 -13.85 6.18
CA GLY A 97 -13.30 -13.25 4.86
C GLY A 97 -13.91 -11.85 4.84
N THR A 98 -14.34 -11.31 5.99
CA THR A 98 -14.85 -9.94 6.07
C THR A 98 -13.70 -8.95 5.85
N TRP A 99 -13.95 -7.92 5.05
CA TRP A 99 -12.97 -6.86 4.81
C TRP A 99 -12.60 -6.12 6.10
N ARG A 100 -11.33 -5.87 6.31
CA ARG A 100 -10.80 -5.19 7.53
C ARG A 100 -11.42 -3.84 7.83
N ALA A 101 -12.00 -3.19 6.83
CA ALA A 101 -12.72 -1.91 6.99
C ALA A 101 -13.87 -2.00 8.00
N HIS A 102 -14.39 -3.20 8.23
CA HIS A 102 -15.49 -3.44 9.15
C HIS A 102 -15.05 -3.72 10.59
N ILE A 103 -13.75 -3.71 10.89
CA ILE A 103 -13.26 -3.82 12.27
C ILE A 103 -13.80 -2.65 13.06
N ASN A 104 -14.63 -2.94 14.08
CA ASN A 104 -15.37 -1.93 14.81
C ASN A 104 -15.86 -2.46 16.15
N PHE A 105 -15.94 -1.57 17.13
CA PHE A 105 -16.42 -1.88 18.47
C PHE A 105 -17.34 -0.76 18.94
N PHE A 106 -18.03 -0.92 20.05
CA PHE A 106 -18.86 0.13 20.60
C PHE A 106 -18.01 1.35 20.97
N ASP A 107 -18.51 2.54 20.75
CA ASP A 107 -17.80 3.79 21.06
C ASP A 107 -17.57 3.96 22.56
N VAL A 108 -18.50 3.45 23.38
CA VAL A 108 -18.41 3.40 24.84
C VAL A 108 -18.31 1.95 25.27
N ASP A 109 -17.45 1.67 26.24
CA ASP A 109 -17.26 0.31 26.74
C ASP A 109 -18.56 -0.29 27.27
N VAL A 110 -18.89 -1.48 26.80
CA VAL A 110 -20.06 -2.25 27.21
C VAL A 110 -19.58 -3.50 27.96
N PRO A 111 -20.12 -3.80 29.16
CA PRO A 111 -19.74 -5.00 29.89
C PRO A 111 -19.89 -6.27 29.05
N CYS A 112 -18.89 -7.16 29.11
CA CYS A 112 -18.84 -8.45 28.41
C CYS A 112 -18.75 -8.34 26.88
N GLU A 113 -18.57 -7.15 26.33
CA GLU A 113 -18.34 -6.95 24.89
C GLU A 113 -16.86 -6.64 24.63
N PRO A 114 -16.33 -6.95 23.43
CA PRO A 114 -14.99 -6.57 23.06
C PRO A 114 -14.84 -5.05 22.97
N LYS A 115 -13.64 -4.55 23.28
CA LYS A 115 -13.39 -3.11 23.43
C LYS A 115 -12.28 -2.63 22.52
N TRP A 116 -12.37 -1.36 22.12
CA TRP A 116 -11.30 -0.69 21.37
C TRP A 116 -9.95 -0.79 22.07
N SER A 117 -9.91 -0.67 23.39
CA SER A 117 -8.66 -0.75 24.15
C SER A 117 -7.99 -2.12 24.03
N GLU A 118 -8.76 -3.18 23.98
CA GLU A 118 -8.24 -4.54 23.80
C GLU A 118 -7.69 -4.73 22.38
N TRP A 119 -8.45 -4.28 21.39
CA TRP A 119 -8.00 -4.37 20.00
C TRP A 119 -6.75 -3.55 19.74
N PHE A 120 -6.73 -2.27 20.18
CA PHE A 120 -5.57 -1.40 19.97
C PHE A 120 -4.33 -1.87 20.75
N ALA A 121 -4.49 -2.54 21.89
CA ALA A 121 -3.35 -3.15 22.60
C ALA A 121 -2.70 -4.23 21.72
N SER A 122 -3.51 -5.12 21.16
CA SER A 122 -3.04 -6.18 20.26
C SER A 122 -2.48 -5.61 18.94
N TYR A 123 -3.20 -4.69 18.32
CA TYR A 123 -2.78 -4.07 17.06
C TYR A 123 -1.48 -3.27 17.22
N THR A 124 -1.33 -2.53 18.31
CA THR A 124 -0.12 -1.77 18.61
C THR A 124 1.08 -2.72 18.78
N ALA A 125 0.91 -3.82 19.51
CA ALA A 125 1.96 -4.82 19.66
C ALA A 125 2.39 -5.40 18.31
N PHE A 126 1.43 -5.68 17.43
CA PHE A 126 1.66 -6.15 16.08
C PHE A 126 2.47 -5.13 15.25
N ILE A 127 2.04 -3.88 15.20
CA ILE A 127 2.73 -2.85 14.42
C ILE A 127 4.11 -2.54 14.99
N VAL A 128 4.27 -2.46 16.31
CA VAL A 128 5.57 -2.24 16.95
C VAL A 128 6.55 -3.37 16.65
N HIS A 129 6.07 -4.61 16.59
CA HIS A 129 6.92 -5.75 16.21
C HIS A 129 7.57 -5.51 14.83
N TYR A 130 6.77 -5.13 13.83
CA TYR A 130 7.29 -4.87 12.49
C TYR A 130 8.02 -3.53 12.38
N ALA A 131 7.67 -2.55 13.21
CA ALA A 131 8.44 -1.30 13.30
C ALA A 131 9.88 -1.57 13.73
N ARG A 132 10.12 -2.50 14.67
CA ARG A 132 11.46 -2.91 15.08
C ARG A 132 12.23 -3.56 13.92
N ILE A 133 11.57 -4.41 13.14
CA ILE A 133 12.17 -5.01 11.94
C ILE A 133 12.50 -3.93 10.91
N ALA A 134 11.60 -2.98 10.69
CA ALA A 134 11.83 -1.86 9.78
C ALA A 134 13.05 -1.03 10.18
N GLU A 135 13.22 -0.74 11.47
CA GLU A 135 14.40 -0.02 11.98
C GLU A 135 15.67 -0.83 11.81
N GLU A 136 15.65 -2.10 12.21
CA GLU A 136 16.79 -3.01 12.10
C GLU A 136 17.28 -3.16 10.66
N THR A 137 16.36 -3.24 9.70
CA THR A 137 16.66 -3.48 8.29
C THR A 137 16.79 -2.21 7.46
N GLY A 138 16.55 -1.04 8.05
CA GLY A 138 16.68 0.24 7.37
C GLY A 138 15.59 0.53 6.36
N CYS A 139 14.34 0.13 6.60
CA CYS A 139 13.22 0.55 5.77
C CYS A 139 13.05 2.06 5.84
N GLU A 140 12.89 2.72 4.71
CA GLU A 140 12.71 4.17 4.64
C GLU A 140 11.33 4.59 5.13
N MET A 141 10.33 3.72 5.03
CA MET A 141 8.96 4.03 5.42
C MET A 141 8.27 2.83 6.07
N LEU A 142 7.39 3.11 7.02
CA LEU A 142 6.50 2.13 7.64
C LEU A 142 5.05 2.59 7.44
N CYS A 143 4.23 1.70 6.90
CA CYS A 143 2.79 1.91 6.78
C CYS A 143 2.09 1.22 7.96
N ILE A 144 1.46 2.01 8.83
CA ILE A 144 0.94 1.53 10.12
C ILE A 144 -0.48 0.98 10.07
N GLY A 145 -1.14 1.07 8.93
CA GLY A 145 -2.49 0.53 8.75
C GLY A 145 -2.94 0.65 7.30
N CYS A 146 -3.91 -0.18 6.93
CA CYS A 146 -4.42 -0.24 5.57
C CYS A 146 -5.94 -0.35 5.55
N GLU A 147 -6.60 0.68 5.04
CA GLU A 147 -8.04 0.69 4.76
C GLU A 147 -8.92 0.28 5.95
N MET A 148 -8.63 0.81 7.12
CA MET A 148 -9.29 0.45 8.38
C MET A 148 -10.39 1.44 8.73
N VAL A 149 -11.31 1.65 7.80
CA VAL A 149 -12.32 2.72 7.75
C VAL A 149 -12.99 3.01 9.10
N GLN A 150 -13.49 1.98 9.79
CA GLN A 150 -14.22 2.19 11.06
C GLN A 150 -13.28 2.58 12.21
N THR A 151 -11.99 2.31 12.10
CA THR A 151 -11.01 2.72 13.11
C THR A 151 -10.56 4.17 12.94
N ASP A 152 -10.78 4.77 11.76
CA ASP A 152 -10.24 6.10 11.42
C ASP A 152 -10.66 7.19 12.41
N ARG A 153 -11.86 7.07 12.98
CA ARG A 153 -12.39 8.03 13.96
C ARG A 153 -11.73 7.92 15.35
N ARG A 154 -10.99 6.87 15.58
CA ARG A 154 -10.34 6.62 16.89
C ARG A 154 -9.02 7.36 16.99
N GLU A 155 -9.10 8.68 16.98
CA GLU A 155 -7.96 9.59 16.90
C GLU A 155 -6.96 9.38 18.03
N GLN A 156 -7.42 9.31 19.27
CA GLN A 156 -6.50 9.21 20.41
C GLN A 156 -5.73 7.88 20.40
N GLU A 157 -6.41 6.79 20.07
CA GLU A 157 -5.78 5.47 20.02
C GLU A 157 -4.75 5.40 18.88
N TRP A 158 -5.03 6.00 17.71
CA TRP A 158 -4.04 6.08 16.64
C TRP A 158 -2.85 6.94 17.02
N ARG A 159 -3.07 8.08 17.69
CA ARG A 159 -1.97 8.93 18.18
C ARG A 159 -1.10 8.19 19.19
N ASN A 160 -1.69 7.41 20.09
CA ASN A 160 -0.95 6.58 21.03
C ASN A 160 -0.12 5.51 20.33
N LEU A 161 -0.69 4.84 19.34
CA LEU A 161 0.02 3.85 18.52
C LEU A 161 1.23 4.49 17.83
N ILE A 162 1.04 5.63 17.19
CA ILE A 162 2.13 6.36 16.52
C ILE A 162 3.24 6.72 17.50
N SER A 163 2.87 7.18 18.70
CA SER A 163 3.84 7.48 19.76
C SER A 163 4.67 6.25 20.14
N GLU A 164 4.04 5.08 20.27
CA GLU A 164 4.75 3.84 20.56
C GLU A 164 5.67 3.42 19.40
N VAL A 165 5.23 3.59 18.17
CA VAL A 165 6.06 3.31 16.97
C VAL A 165 7.28 4.25 16.95
N ARG A 166 7.10 5.51 17.24
CA ARG A 166 8.21 6.51 17.26
C ARG A 166 9.30 6.15 18.26
N LYS A 167 9.01 5.41 19.31
CA LYS A 167 10.00 4.95 20.29
C LYS A 167 11.00 3.95 19.70
N VAL A 168 10.62 3.24 18.64
CA VAL A 168 11.41 2.13 18.07
C VAL A 168 11.76 2.31 16.60
N TYR A 169 11.13 3.26 15.91
CA TYR A 169 11.32 3.48 14.48
C TYR A 169 11.54 4.97 14.19
N SER A 170 12.64 5.28 13.49
CA SER A 170 13.05 6.65 13.19
C SER A 170 12.69 7.13 11.78
N GLY A 171 12.19 6.25 10.92
CA GLY A 171 11.90 6.58 9.53
C GLY A 171 10.54 7.24 9.32
N ILE A 172 10.13 7.31 8.07
CA ILE A 172 8.87 7.93 7.64
C ILE A 172 7.70 7.03 8.04
N ILE A 173 6.65 7.62 8.61
CA ILE A 173 5.42 6.91 8.96
C ILE A 173 4.28 7.42 8.08
N THR A 174 3.51 6.48 7.49
CA THR A 174 2.28 6.77 6.77
C THR A 174 1.16 5.83 7.22
N TYR A 175 -0.06 6.21 6.92
CA TYR A 175 -1.27 5.39 7.05
C TYR A 175 -1.95 5.30 5.69
N ASN A 176 -2.25 4.09 5.22
CA ASN A 176 -2.95 3.86 3.96
C ASN A 176 -4.47 3.99 4.19
N CYS A 177 -4.97 5.20 4.06
CA CYS A 177 -6.41 5.46 4.14
C CYS A 177 -7.14 4.80 2.97
N ASP A 178 -8.37 4.36 3.18
CA ASP A 178 -9.17 3.86 2.07
C ASP A 178 -9.59 5.01 1.15
N LYS A 179 -9.86 4.68 -0.12
CA LYS A 179 -10.39 5.65 -1.09
C LYS A 179 -11.64 6.33 -0.53
N TYR A 180 -11.85 7.58 -0.86
CA TYR A 180 -12.95 8.43 -0.40
C TYR A 180 -12.91 8.81 1.09
N GLN A 181 -12.04 8.22 1.91
CA GLN A 181 -12.06 8.39 3.37
C GLN A 181 -11.02 9.37 3.90
N GLU A 182 -10.22 9.99 3.04
CA GLU A 182 -9.09 10.82 3.45
C GLU A 182 -9.51 11.97 4.38
N GLY A 183 -10.69 12.56 4.17
CA GLY A 183 -11.24 13.64 5.01
C GLY A 183 -11.70 13.19 6.39
N ASN A 184 -11.87 11.88 6.62
CA ASN A 184 -12.33 11.34 7.89
C ASN A 184 -11.19 11.11 8.90
N VAL A 185 -9.95 11.10 8.44
CA VAL A 185 -8.78 10.98 9.32
C VAL A 185 -8.45 12.36 9.90
N LYS A 186 -8.50 12.49 11.24
CA LYS A 186 -8.27 13.76 11.94
C LYS A 186 -6.85 13.83 12.54
N TRP A 187 -6.03 12.84 12.31
CA TRP A 187 -4.69 12.71 12.89
C TRP A 187 -3.57 12.66 11.83
N TRP A 188 -3.83 13.22 10.62
CA TRP A 188 -2.80 13.31 9.59
C TRP A 188 -1.54 14.07 10.04
N ASP A 189 -1.68 15.00 10.97
CA ASP A 189 -0.55 15.74 11.54
C ASP A 189 0.44 14.85 12.33
N ALA A 190 -0.03 13.68 12.79
CA ALA A 190 0.81 12.74 13.54
C ALA A 190 1.69 11.84 12.66
N VAL A 191 1.33 11.66 11.39
CA VAL A 191 2.16 10.93 10.41
C VAL A 191 3.01 11.91 9.60
N ASP A 192 3.98 11.38 8.85
CA ASP A 192 4.90 12.22 8.06
C ASP A 192 4.40 12.48 6.65
N ILE A 193 3.62 11.57 6.10
CA ILE A 193 3.10 11.64 4.73
C ILE A 193 1.67 11.09 4.70
N ILE A 194 0.79 11.76 3.96
CA ILE A 194 -0.58 11.30 3.74
C ILE A 194 -0.57 10.30 2.60
N SER A 195 -1.27 9.18 2.76
CA SER A 195 -1.44 8.24 1.66
C SER A 195 -2.82 7.60 1.67
N SER A 196 -3.26 7.15 0.51
CA SER A 196 -4.56 6.50 0.36
C SER A 196 -4.54 5.53 -0.82
N SER A 197 -5.66 4.79 -0.97
CA SER A 197 -5.88 3.89 -2.08
C SER A 197 -6.50 4.62 -3.26
N GLY A 198 -5.94 4.44 -4.46
CA GLY A 198 -6.38 5.09 -5.68
C GLY A 198 -7.05 4.11 -6.65
N TYR A 199 -8.18 3.55 -6.25
CA TYR A 199 -8.98 2.66 -7.10
C TYR A 199 -10.24 3.38 -7.60
N TYR A 200 -10.04 4.51 -8.26
CA TYR A 200 -11.15 5.31 -8.79
C TYR A 200 -11.51 4.87 -10.21
N PRO A 201 -12.82 4.93 -10.58
CA PRO A 201 -13.21 4.69 -11.96
C PRO A 201 -12.39 5.53 -12.94
N ILE A 202 -12.11 4.98 -14.11
CA ILE A 202 -11.22 5.56 -15.10
C ILE A 202 -11.55 7.00 -15.49
N ASP A 203 -12.82 7.38 -15.45
CA ASP A 203 -13.31 8.72 -15.81
C ASP A 203 -13.56 9.64 -14.60
N ASN A 204 -13.20 9.23 -13.40
CA ASN A 204 -13.50 9.97 -12.17
C ASN A 204 -12.26 10.53 -11.44
N TRP A 205 -11.08 10.41 -12.02
CA TRP A 205 -9.83 10.82 -11.37
C TRP A 205 -9.77 12.32 -11.08
N GLU A 206 -10.18 13.17 -12.02
CA GLU A 206 -10.10 14.63 -11.85
C GLU A 206 -10.94 15.10 -10.64
N GLU A 207 -12.15 14.59 -10.51
CA GLU A 207 -13.04 14.92 -9.38
C GLU A 207 -12.45 14.48 -8.05
N GLN A 208 -11.91 13.26 -8.00
CA GLN A 208 -11.33 12.73 -6.78
C GLN A 208 -10.03 13.42 -6.40
N LEU A 209 -9.22 13.78 -7.37
CA LEU A 209 -8.02 14.56 -7.12
C LEU A 209 -8.34 15.95 -6.57
N ASP A 210 -9.39 16.61 -7.06
CA ASP A 210 -9.87 17.87 -6.50
C ASP A 210 -10.25 17.72 -5.03
N ARG A 211 -10.96 16.64 -4.70
CA ARG A 211 -11.38 16.34 -3.33
C ARG A 211 -10.18 16.08 -2.42
N ILE A 212 -9.24 15.24 -2.86
CA ILE A 212 -8.04 14.90 -2.07
C ILE A 212 -7.15 16.14 -1.89
N GLU A 213 -7.02 16.97 -2.90
CA GLU A 213 -6.21 18.20 -2.81
C GLU A 213 -6.64 19.09 -1.66
N ARG A 214 -7.95 19.21 -1.41
CA ARG A 214 -8.47 19.98 -0.27
C ARG A 214 -8.00 19.40 1.07
N VAL A 215 -7.96 18.09 1.20
CA VAL A 215 -7.48 17.42 2.42
C VAL A 215 -5.97 17.64 2.59
N VAL A 216 -5.21 17.44 1.54
CA VAL A 216 -3.76 17.59 1.55
C VAL A 216 -3.36 19.04 1.89
N ALA A 217 -4.04 20.01 1.28
CA ALA A 217 -3.80 21.42 1.54
C ALA A 217 -4.09 21.80 2.99
N ALA A 218 -5.15 21.24 3.58
CA ALA A 218 -5.55 21.52 4.97
C ALA A 218 -4.50 21.04 5.99
N HIS A 219 -3.77 19.98 5.68
CA HIS A 219 -2.77 19.39 6.59
C HIS A 219 -1.33 19.78 6.25
N ASN A 220 -1.10 20.37 5.09
CA ASN A 220 0.22 20.78 4.62
C ASN A 220 1.29 19.68 4.75
N LYS A 221 0.93 18.46 4.34
CA LYS A 221 1.80 17.28 4.31
C LYS A 221 1.93 16.79 2.88
N PRO A 222 3.06 16.14 2.51
CA PRO A 222 3.14 15.48 1.20
C PRO A 222 2.17 14.32 1.10
N PHE A 223 1.84 13.94 -0.13
CA PHE A 223 0.86 12.89 -0.42
C PHE A 223 1.38 11.95 -1.52
N PHE A 224 1.05 10.67 -1.40
CA PHE A 224 1.17 9.71 -2.50
C PHE A 224 0.08 8.63 -2.39
N PHE A 225 -0.12 7.88 -3.46
CA PHE A 225 -1.04 6.74 -3.43
C PHE A 225 -0.30 5.49 -2.96
N MET A 226 -0.62 5.02 -1.74
CA MET A 226 -0.02 3.80 -1.16
C MET A 226 -0.51 2.53 -1.86
N GLU A 227 -1.66 2.59 -2.52
CA GLU A 227 -2.19 1.59 -3.43
C GLU A 227 -2.84 2.28 -4.61
N ALA A 228 -2.72 1.69 -5.79
CA ALA A 228 -3.48 2.05 -6.98
C ALA A 228 -3.30 0.95 -7.99
N GLY A 229 -4.33 0.69 -8.78
CA GLY A 229 -4.21 -0.34 -9.80
C GLY A 229 -5.54 -0.73 -10.41
N CYS A 230 -5.45 -1.68 -11.34
CA CYS A 230 -6.60 -2.19 -12.06
C CYS A 230 -6.29 -3.60 -12.53
N PRO A 231 -7.20 -4.58 -12.33
CA PRO A 231 -7.03 -5.89 -12.93
C PRO A 231 -7.02 -5.85 -14.46
N SER A 232 -6.34 -6.78 -15.08
CA SER A 232 -6.36 -6.94 -16.54
C SER A 232 -7.63 -7.71 -16.98
N ARG A 233 -8.77 -7.04 -16.84
CA ARG A 233 -10.08 -7.65 -16.99
C ARG A 233 -11.06 -6.65 -17.63
N GLU A 234 -11.91 -7.13 -18.53
CA GLU A 234 -12.98 -6.31 -19.10
C GLU A 234 -13.89 -5.79 -18.00
N GLY A 235 -14.22 -4.50 -18.04
CA GLY A 235 -15.07 -3.83 -17.05
C GLY A 235 -14.30 -3.29 -15.84
N SER A 236 -13.09 -3.76 -15.57
CA SER A 236 -12.32 -3.33 -14.40
C SER A 236 -11.95 -1.83 -14.38
N PRO A 237 -11.75 -1.14 -15.51
CA PRO A 237 -11.50 0.29 -15.46
C PRO A 237 -12.59 1.13 -14.79
N ASN A 238 -13.84 0.66 -14.79
CA ASN A 238 -14.94 1.33 -14.10
C ASN A 238 -15.13 0.87 -12.65
N LEU A 239 -14.53 -0.26 -12.27
CA LEU A 239 -14.61 -0.86 -10.93
C LEU A 239 -13.25 -1.45 -10.54
N PRO A 240 -12.18 -0.64 -10.50
CA PRO A 240 -10.83 -1.17 -10.34
C PRO A 240 -10.57 -1.81 -8.97
N ASN A 241 -11.38 -1.50 -7.97
CA ASN A 241 -11.29 -2.11 -6.64
C ASN A 241 -12.02 -3.46 -6.54
N ASP A 242 -12.78 -3.86 -7.56
CA ASP A 242 -13.54 -5.12 -7.54
C ASP A 242 -12.71 -6.25 -8.15
N TRP A 243 -11.94 -6.92 -7.28
CA TRP A 243 -11.11 -8.06 -7.69
C TRP A 243 -11.93 -9.32 -8.01
N GLY A 244 -13.22 -9.34 -7.65
CA GLY A 244 -14.16 -10.44 -7.94
C GLY A 244 -15.05 -10.18 -9.15
N LEU A 245 -14.90 -9.08 -9.87
CA LEU A 245 -15.70 -8.74 -11.02
C LEU A 245 -15.56 -9.83 -12.11
N ALA A 246 -16.70 -10.32 -12.63
CA ALA A 246 -16.69 -11.24 -13.74
C ALA A 246 -16.39 -10.50 -15.05
N GLY A 247 -15.44 -11.02 -15.83
CA GLY A 247 -15.04 -10.44 -17.11
C GLY A 247 -13.91 -11.23 -17.74
N ALA A 248 -13.78 -11.14 -19.06
CA ALA A 248 -12.69 -11.78 -19.78
C ALA A 248 -11.36 -11.08 -19.50
N PRO A 249 -10.22 -11.81 -19.54
CA PRO A 249 -8.91 -11.18 -19.46
C PRO A 249 -8.76 -10.09 -20.53
N SER A 250 -8.22 -8.94 -20.16
CA SER A 250 -8.00 -7.82 -21.07
C SER A 250 -6.81 -6.97 -20.61
N GLU A 251 -5.68 -7.15 -21.27
CA GLU A 251 -4.51 -6.30 -21.06
C GLU A 251 -4.77 -4.85 -21.44
N GLU A 252 -5.58 -4.63 -22.48
CA GLU A 252 -5.94 -3.30 -22.97
C GLU A 252 -6.73 -2.52 -21.91
N ALA A 253 -7.69 -3.18 -21.24
CA ALA A 253 -8.46 -2.56 -20.18
C ALA A 253 -7.54 -2.05 -19.05
N GLN A 254 -6.63 -2.89 -18.59
CA GLN A 254 -5.64 -2.51 -17.57
C GLN A 254 -4.75 -1.36 -18.04
N ARG A 255 -4.20 -1.45 -19.24
CA ARG A 255 -3.35 -0.38 -19.79
C ARG A 255 -4.09 0.94 -19.87
N SER A 256 -5.32 0.94 -20.37
CA SER A 256 -6.15 2.16 -20.49
C SER A 256 -6.35 2.84 -19.15
N PHE A 257 -6.57 2.06 -18.09
CA PHE A 257 -6.70 2.59 -16.74
C PHE A 257 -5.42 3.30 -16.29
N TYR A 258 -4.27 2.66 -16.45
CA TYR A 258 -2.98 3.26 -16.05
C TYR A 258 -2.68 4.53 -16.84
N GLU A 259 -2.94 4.55 -18.14
CA GLU A 259 -2.75 5.73 -18.97
C GLU A 259 -3.60 6.91 -18.48
N ALA A 260 -4.87 6.66 -18.19
CA ALA A 260 -5.79 7.69 -17.69
C ALA A 260 -5.40 8.19 -16.30
N MET A 261 -5.06 7.28 -15.38
CA MET A 261 -4.62 7.62 -14.03
C MET A 261 -3.36 8.48 -14.04
N PHE A 262 -2.35 8.07 -14.76
CA PHE A 262 -1.10 8.81 -14.87
C PHE A 262 -1.31 10.17 -15.52
N SER A 263 -2.12 10.24 -16.58
CA SER A 263 -2.43 11.51 -17.25
C SER A 263 -3.12 12.50 -16.31
N ALA A 264 -4.08 12.05 -15.52
CA ALA A 264 -4.78 12.89 -14.55
C ALA A 264 -3.85 13.36 -13.42
N CYS A 265 -3.07 12.45 -12.87
CA CYS A 265 -2.18 12.74 -11.74
C CYS A 265 -0.97 13.59 -12.14
N ASP A 266 -0.51 13.49 -13.39
CA ASP A 266 0.65 14.26 -13.86
C ASP A 266 0.39 15.77 -13.84
N LYS A 267 -0.85 16.18 -13.92
CA LYS A 267 -1.26 17.59 -13.82
C LYS A 267 -1.23 18.14 -12.39
N ARG A 268 -0.94 17.29 -11.40
CA ARG A 268 -1.03 17.62 -9.96
C ARG A 268 0.33 17.44 -9.31
N ASP A 269 1.05 18.53 -9.11
CA ASP A 269 2.41 18.51 -8.53
C ASP A 269 2.46 17.91 -7.13
N TRP A 270 1.34 17.97 -6.41
CA TRP A 270 1.26 17.44 -5.03
C TRP A 270 1.10 15.92 -4.97
N VAL A 271 0.83 15.23 -6.07
CA VAL A 271 0.81 13.76 -6.11
C VAL A 271 2.26 13.28 -6.21
N GLY A 272 2.79 12.81 -5.08
CA GLY A 272 4.21 12.44 -4.95
C GLY A 272 4.57 11.09 -5.53
N GLY A 273 3.60 10.32 -5.98
CA GLY A 273 3.84 9.05 -6.63
C GLY A 273 2.82 7.98 -6.30
N PHE A 274 3.22 6.75 -6.58
CA PHE A 274 2.37 5.57 -6.44
C PHE A 274 3.17 4.41 -5.88
N MET A 275 2.50 3.61 -5.05
CA MET A 275 2.90 2.25 -4.75
C MET A 275 1.83 1.35 -5.36
N LEU A 276 2.05 0.92 -6.59
CA LEU A 276 1.03 0.23 -7.37
C LEU A 276 0.69 -1.14 -6.78
N TRP A 277 -0.52 -1.59 -6.95
CA TRP A 277 -1.03 -2.90 -6.55
C TRP A 277 -1.15 -3.79 -7.77
N ASP A 278 -0.58 -5.00 -7.89
CA ASP A 278 0.42 -5.59 -6.99
C ASP A 278 1.34 -6.53 -7.79
N TRP A 279 2.33 -7.10 -7.12
CA TRP A 279 3.31 -8.02 -7.72
C TRP A 279 3.56 -9.16 -6.72
N PRO A 280 3.14 -10.39 -7.01
CA PRO A 280 3.26 -11.51 -6.07
C PRO A 280 4.70 -12.04 -5.96
N ALA A 281 5.02 -12.66 -4.83
CA ALA A 281 6.31 -13.32 -4.62
C ALA A 281 6.52 -14.51 -5.56
N ARG A 282 5.45 -15.10 -6.07
CA ARG A 282 5.46 -16.22 -7.01
C ARG A 282 4.68 -15.82 -8.25
N LEU A 283 5.39 -15.51 -9.33
CA LEU A 283 4.78 -15.08 -10.59
C LEU A 283 4.18 -16.25 -11.36
N TYR A 284 3.13 -15.95 -12.13
CA TYR A 284 2.66 -16.85 -13.20
C TYR A 284 3.74 -16.92 -14.30
N GLU A 285 3.64 -17.92 -15.19
CA GLU A 285 4.53 -17.99 -16.35
C GLU A 285 4.24 -16.82 -17.30
N GLU A 286 5.29 -16.19 -17.83
CA GLU A 286 5.15 -15.00 -18.70
C GLU A 286 4.29 -15.31 -19.92
N SER A 287 4.37 -16.53 -20.46
CA SER A 287 3.53 -16.98 -21.58
C SER A 287 2.03 -17.01 -21.27
N ASP A 288 1.66 -17.04 -19.99
CA ASP A 288 0.26 -17.05 -19.54
C ASP A 288 -0.26 -15.64 -19.21
N ALA A 289 0.55 -14.60 -19.39
CA ALA A 289 0.20 -13.24 -19.01
C ALA A 289 -1.13 -12.76 -19.61
N SER A 290 -1.35 -13.04 -20.89
CA SER A 290 -2.59 -12.62 -21.60
C SER A 290 -3.85 -13.35 -21.12
N ALA A 291 -3.70 -14.52 -20.51
CA ALA A 291 -4.79 -15.30 -19.93
C ALA A 291 -5.04 -14.96 -18.45
N ASN A 292 -4.11 -14.28 -17.81
CA ASN A 292 -4.24 -13.85 -16.42
C ASN A 292 -5.10 -12.59 -16.34
N ASP A 293 -6.04 -12.55 -15.40
CA ASP A 293 -6.99 -11.44 -15.25
C ASP A 293 -6.82 -10.66 -13.95
N ASP A 294 -5.66 -10.79 -13.30
CA ASP A 294 -5.38 -10.21 -12.00
C ASP A 294 -4.68 -8.84 -12.10
N TYR A 295 -4.35 -8.25 -10.96
CA TYR A 295 -3.69 -6.93 -10.88
C TYR A 295 -2.25 -6.94 -11.38
N CYS A 296 -1.52 -8.04 -11.22
CA CYS A 296 -0.12 -8.11 -11.63
C CYS A 296 -0.01 -7.88 -13.15
N MET A 297 0.92 -7.01 -13.52
CA MET A 297 1.11 -6.64 -14.94
C MET A 297 2.30 -7.33 -15.59
N PHE A 298 2.92 -8.29 -14.93
CA PHE A 298 4.08 -8.99 -15.47
C PHE A 298 3.77 -9.60 -16.85
N GLY A 299 4.56 -9.18 -17.86
CA GLY A 299 4.38 -9.64 -19.24
C GLY A 299 3.16 -9.06 -19.97
N LYS A 300 2.46 -8.10 -19.35
CA LYS A 300 1.26 -7.47 -19.93
C LYS A 300 1.58 -6.09 -20.51
N GLN A 301 0.65 -5.54 -21.28
CA GLN A 301 0.81 -4.24 -21.95
C GLN A 301 1.07 -3.09 -20.97
N ALA A 302 0.47 -3.11 -19.79
CA ALA A 302 0.65 -2.05 -18.79
C ALA A 302 2.10 -1.93 -18.28
N GLU A 303 2.90 -2.98 -18.38
CA GLU A 303 4.31 -2.99 -17.97
C GLU A 303 5.10 -1.83 -18.63
N SER A 304 4.96 -1.68 -19.94
CA SER A 304 5.65 -0.61 -20.65
C SER A 304 5.11 0.79 -20.34
N THR A 305 3.80 0.89 -20.09
CA THR A 305 3.17 2.15 -19.68
C THR A 305 3.71 2.63 -18.34
N VAL A 306 3.79 1.74 -17.36
CA VAL A 306 4.32 2.05 -16.03
C VAL A 306 5.82 2.38 -16.12
N ARG A 307 6.59 1.57 -16.83
CA ARG A 307 8.01 1.79 -17.01
C ARG A 307 8.31 3.16 -17.63
N ALA A 308 7.59 3.52 -18.68
CA ALA A 308 7.78 4.80 -19.35
C ALA A 308 7.45 5.97 -18.42
N TYR A 309 6.34 5.90 -17.70
CA TYR A 309 5.92 6.96 -16.79
C TYR A 309 6.90 7.12 -15.62
N TYR A 310 7.30 6.02 -15.00
CA TYR A 310 8.26 6.05 -13.89
C TYR A 310 9.63 6.57 -14.32
N THR A 311 10.11 6.17 -15.49
CA THR A 311 11.36 6.70 -16.05
C THR A 311 11.28 8.21 -16.26
N PHE A 312 10.17 8.68 -16.82
CA PHE A 312 9.93 10.11 -17.01
C PHE A 312 9.90 10.87 -15.68
N LYS A 313 9.15 10.40 -14.71
CA LYS A 313 8.98 11.09 -13.43
C LYS A 313 10.24 11.07 -12.56
N THR A 314 10.98 9.98 -12.52
CA THR A 314 12.18 9.86 -11.70
C THR A 314 13.38 10.61 -12.27
N ASN A 315 13.39 10.91 -13.57
CA ASN A 315 14.45 11.69 -14.23
C ASN A 315 14.17 13.20 -14.25
N GLN A 316 13.01 13.64 -13.78
CA GLN A 316 12.71 15.08 -13.74
C GLN A 316 13.43 15.77 -12.58
N PRO A 317 13.92 17.02 -12.78
CA PRO A 317 14.43 17.81 -11.65
C PRO A 317 13.30 18.08 -10.65
N VAL A 318 13.62 18.02 -9.37
CA VAL A 318 12.69 18.33 -8.29
C VAL A 318 12.27 19.80 -8.42
N LYS A 319 10.97 20.07 -8.52
CA LYS A 319 10.45 21.44 -8.51
C LYS A 319 10.73 22.07 -7.15
N GLY A 320 11.47 23.18 -7.13
CA GLY A 320 11.88 23.90 -5.91
C GLY A 320 13.35 23.75 -5.53
N ALA A 321 14.14 22.92 -6.25
CA ALA A 321 15.59 22.84 -6.09
C ALA A 321 16.36 23.92 -6.89
N ALA A 322 15.67 24.82 -7.56
CA ALA A 322 16.27 25.96 -8.27
C ALA A 322 16.46 27.10 -7.28
N GLY A 323 17.65 27.18 -6.68
CA GLY A 323 18.02 28.34 -5.87
C GLY A 323 19.00 28.01 -4.73
N LYS A 324 20.22 27.65 -5.06
CA LYS A 324 21.40 28.01 -4.27
C LYS A 324 22.46 28.57 -5.17
#